data_91280201f4479e96c2f292a5fb871e61
#
_entry.id   91280201f4479e96c2f292a5fb871e61
#
_cell.length_a   1.000
_cell.length_b   1.000
_cell.length_c   1.000
_cell.angle_alpha   90.00
_cell.angle_beta   90.00
_cell.angle_gamma   90.00
#
_symmetry.space_group_name_H-M   'P 1'
#
loop_
_entity.id
_entity.type
_entity.pdbx_description
1 polymer ?
#
loop_
_entity_poly.entity_id
_entity_poly.type
_entity_poly.pdbx_seq_one_letter_code
_entity_poly.pdbx_strand_id
1 'polypeptide(L)' 'MTLWDLTQGASAKVSRFKADIENGYRTRLSELGFHPGEQIACVLSPRMGAPKLYLVNNTVYSLDDSIASLIEVA' A
#
# COMPACT_ATOMS: atom_id res chain seq x y z
N MET A 1 -2.59 2.21 11.47
CA MET A 1 -1.34 2.16 10.72
C MET A 1 -1.66 2.03 9.24
N THR A 2 -0.99 2.78 8.39
CA THR A 2 -1.22 2.73 6.95
C THR A 2 -0.05 2.06 6.25
N LEU A 3 -0.25 1.77 4.96
CA LEU A 3 0.81 1.17 4.16
C LEU A 3 2.05 2.06 4.09
N TRP A 4 1.86 3.40 4.12
CA TRP A 4 2.98 4.33 4.11
C TRP A 4 3.87 4.20 5.35
N ASP A 5 3.31 3.69 6.46
CA ASP A 5 4.06 3.51 7.71
C ASP A 5 4.97 2.29 7.71
N LEU A 6 4.84 1.40 6.74
CA LEU A 6 5.71 0.23 6.66
C LEU A 6 7.14 0.65 6.35
N THR A 7 8.08 0.11 7.12
CA THR A 7 9.50 0.31 6.84
C THR A 7 9.98 -0.74 5.85
N GLN A 8 11.13 -0.46 5.24
CA GLN A 8 11.72 -1.39 4.29
C GLN A 8 11.96 -2.75 4.94
N GLY A 9 11.52 -3.80 4.29
CA GLY A 9 11.63 -5.17 4.79
C GLY A 9 10.44 -5.63 5.64
N ALA A 10 9.54 -4.71 6.02
CA ALA A 10 8.36 -5.07 6.80
C ALA A 10 7.21 -5.46 5.90
N SER A 11 6.28 -6.25 6.45
CA SER A 11 5.06 -6.62 5.72
C SER A 11 3.87 -6.56 6.68
N ALA A 12 2.68 -6.41 6.11
CA ALA A 12 1.43 -6.36 6.86
C ALA A 12 0.28 -6.74 5.94
N LYS A 13 -0.86 -7.07 6.54
CA LYS A 13 -2.07 -7.35 5.76
C LYS A 13 -2.90 -6.09 5.63
N VAL A 14 -3.51 -5.92 4.47
CA VAL A 14 -4.45 -4.83 4.25
C VAL A 14 -5.68 -5.07 5.11
N SER A 15 -6.07 -4.07 5.93
CA SER A 15 -7.30 -4.14 6.72
C SER A 15 -8.46 -3.56 5.94
N ARG A 16 -8.28 -2.35 5.43
CA ARG A 16 -9.34 -1.65 4.71
C ARG A 16 -8.76 -0.41 4.04
N PHE A 17 -9.53 0.18 3.15
CA PHE A 17 -9.23 1.52 2.63
C PHE A 17 -9.84 2.57 3.54
N LYS A 18 -9.23 3.75 3.60
CA LYS A 18 -9.84 4.85 4.33
C LYS A 18 -11.13 5.30 3.64
N ALA A 19 -12.08 5.80 4.44
CA ALA A 19 -13.41 6.11 3.94
C ALA A 19 -13.42 7.21 2.86
N ASP A 20 -12.44 8.11 2.89
CA ASP A 20 -12.37 9.22 1.96
C ASP A 20 -11.67 8.90 0.64
N ILE A 21 -11.28 7.64 0.43
CA ILE A 21 -10.67 7.24 -0.84
C ILE A 21 -11.70 7.31 -1.97
N GLU A 22 -11.30 7.84 -3.12
CA GLU A 22 -12.16 7.85 -4.30
C GLU A 22 -12.42 6.43 -4.80
N ASN A 23 -13.64 6.17 -5.27
CA ASN A 23 -14.02 4.84 -5.74
C ASN A 23 -13.14 4.35 -6.89
N GLY A 24 -12.73 5.24 -7.77
CA GLY A 24 -11.84 4.87 -8.88
C GLY A 24 -10.50 4.33 -8.39
N TYR A 25 -9.91 4.99 -7.40
CA TYR A 25 -8.66 4.53 -6.80
C TYR A 25 -8.85 3.22 -6.06
N ARG A 26 -9.94 3.10 -5.29
CA ARG A 26 -10.24 1.87 -4.56
C ARG A 26 -10.33 0.68 -5.49
N THR A 27 -11.10 0.82 -6.57
CA THR A 27 -11.29 -0.26 -7.54
C THR A 27 -9.97 -0.67 -8.16
N ARG A 28 -9.18 0.33 -8.60
CA ARG A 28 -7.91 0.05 -9.25
C ARG A 28 -6.92 -0.63 -8.31
N LEU A 29 -6.81 -0.12 -7.08
CA LEU A 29 -5.91 -0.72 -6.08
C LEU A 29 -6.33 -2.15 -5.74
N SER A 30 -7.65 -2.39 -5.64
CA SER A 30 -8.15 -3.74 -5.38
C SER A 30 -7.80 -4.69 -6.52
N GLU A 31 -7.92 -4.24 -7.75
CA GLU A 31 -7.56 -5.04 -8.93
C GLU A 31 -6.08 -5.38 -8.97
N LEU A 32 -5.23 -4.48 -8.47
CA LEU A 32 -3.80 -4.71 -8.40
C LEU A 32 -3.41 -5.68 -7.28
N GLY A 33 -4.31 -5.92 -6.33
CA GLY A 33 -4.06 -6.83 -5.21
C GLY A 33 -4.04 -6.15 -3.85
N PHE A 34 -4.20 -4.82 -3.78
CA PHE A 34 -4.22 -4.10 -2.51
C PHE A 34 -5.63 -4.13 -1.91
N HIS A 35 -6.16 -5.33 -1.70
CA HIS A 35 -7.51 -5.50 -1.14
C HIS A 35 -7.42 -6.10 0.27
N PRO A 36 -8.47 -5.94 1.09
CA PRO A 36 -8.45 -6.47 2.46
C PRO A 36 -8.07 -7.95 2.51
N GLY A 37 -7.21 -8.29 3.46
CA GLY A 37 -6.73 -9.65 3.65
C GLY A 37 -5.45 -9.98 2.91
N GLU A 38 -5.04 -9.16 1.94
CA GLU A 38 -3.83 -9.43 1.16
C GLU A 38 -2.60 -8.94 1.91
N GLN A 39 -1.52 -9.72 1.85
CA GLN A 39 -0.27 -9.35 2.49
C GLN A 39 0.60 -8.54 1.55
N ILE A 40 1.08 -7.41 2.06
CA ILE A 40 1.91 -6.48 1.30
C ILE A 40 3.26 -6.36 1.99
N ALA A 41 4.34 -6.38 1.23
CA ALA A 41 5.69 -6.15 1.77
C ALA A 41 6.24 -4.85 1.21
N CYS A 42 6.89 -4.05 2.07
CA CYS A 42 7.62 -2.88 1.62
C CYS A 42 9.03 -3.30 1.24
N VAL A 43 9.35 -3.25 -0.05
CA VAL A 43 10.64 -3.74 -0.53
C VAL A 43 11.68 -2.64 -0.65
N LEU A 44 11.25 -1.39 -0.76
CA LEU A 44 12.15 -0.25 -0.82
C LEU A 44 11.46 0.99 -0.24
N SER A 45 12.16 1.67 0.66
CA SER A 45 11.68 2.91 1.25
C SER A 45 12.74 3.98 1.08
N PRO A 46 12.74 4.68 -0.08
CA PRO A 46 13.75 5.70 -0.34
C PRO A 46 13.61 6.89 0.60
N ARG A 47 14.65 7.70 0.67
CA ARG A 47 14.67 8.91 1.50
C ARG A 47 13.84 10.02 0.88
N MET A 48 13.56 11.04 1.68
CA MET A 48 12.96 12.31 1.23
C MET A 48 11.53 12.16 0.72
N GLY A 49 10.79 11.18 1.21
CA GLY A 49 9.39 11.04 0.84
C GLY A 49 9.16 10.56 -0.59
N ALA A 50 10.19 10.05 -1.25
CA ALA A 50 10.02 9.45 -2.58
C ALA A 50 9.08 8.24 -2.51
N PRO A 51 8.42 7.89 -3.62
CA PRO A 51 7.51 6.74 -3.62
C PRO A 51 8.19 5.47 -3.13
N LYS A 52 7.46 4.69 -2.34
CA LYS A 52 7.94 3.41 -1.84
C LYS A 52 7.54 2.29 -2.78
N LEU A 53 8.32 1.22 -2.80
CA LEU A 53 8.02 0.04 -3.60
C LEU A 53 7.39 -1.03 -2.73
N TYR A 54 6.27 -1.57 -3.18
CA TYR A 54 5.51 -2.59 -2.44
C TYR A 54 5.36 -3.83 -3.31
N LEU A 55 5.57 -4.99 -2.68
CA LEU A 55 5.39 -6.29 -3.33
C LEU A 55 4.01 -6.83 -2.95
N VAL A 56 3.20 -7.12 -3.96
CA VAL A 56 1.91 -7.76 -3.81
C VAL A 56 1.67 -8.67 -5.01
N ASN A 57 1.22 -9.91 -4.77
CA ASN A 57 0.96 -10.88 -5.84
C ASN A 57 2.15 -11.05 -6.79
N ASN A 58 3.37 -11.15 -6.24
CA ASN A 58 4.60 -11.31 -7.01
C ASN A 58 4.89 -10.13 -7.96
N THR A 59 4.28 -8.99 -7.74
CA THR A 59 4.48 -7.80 -8.56
C THR A 59 4.84 -6.63 -7.66
N VAL A 60 5.79 -5.81 -8.12
CA VAL A 60 6.23 -4.63 -7.39
C VAL A 60 5.55 -3.40 -7.96
N TYR A 61 4.92 -2.62 -7.09
CA TYR A 61 4.26 -1.36 -7.46
C TYR A 61 4.88 -0.21 -6.68
N SER A 62 4.97 0.94 -7.34
CA SER A 62 5.43 2.17 -6.71
C SER A 62 4.22 2.99 -6.27
N LEU A 63 4.13 3.27 -4.98
CA LEU A 63 3.05 4.10 -4.43
C LEU A 63 3.64 5.26 -3.65
N ASP A 64 3.11 6.46 -3.88
CA ASP A 64 3.51 7.63 -3.12
C ASP A 64 2.67 7.76 -1.84
N ASP A 65 3.02 8.74 -1.02
CA ASP A 65 2.36 8.99 0.26
C ASP A 65 0.85 9.22 0.10
N SER A 66 0.46 9.97 -0.92
CA SER A 66 -0.95 10.34 -1.10
C SER A 66 -1.85 9.12 -1.34
N ILE A 67 -1.30 8.05 -1.89
CA ILE A 67 -2.05 6.81 -2.15
C ILE A 67 -1.83 5.79 -1.05
N ALA A 68 -0.58 5.54 -0.67
CA ALA A 68 -0.26 4.51 0.34
C ALA A 68 -0.87 4.84 1.70
N SER A 69 -1.01 6.12 2.04
CA SER A 69 -1.62 6.53 3.30
C SER A 69 -3.13 6.29 3.35
N LEU A 70 -3.75 5.96 2.23
CA LEU A 70 -5.18 5.64 2.17
C LEU A 70 -5.47 4.16 2.39
N ILE A 71 -4.45 3.33 2.51
CA ILE A 71 -4.58 1.89 2.71
C ILE A 71 -4.17 1.56 4.14
N GLU A 72 -5.15 1.15 4.97
CA GLU A 72 -4.86 0.78 6.35
C GLU A 72 -4.43 -0.68 6.43
N VAL A 73 -3.43 -0.94 7.25
CA VAL A 73 -2.85 -2.28 7.43
C VAL A 73 -2.83 -2.66 8.91
N ALA A 74 -2.75 -3.96 9.13
CA ALA A 74 -2.67 -4.52 10.48
C ALA A 74 -1.43 -5.37 10.66
#